data_1b4c566e7234a2b20eaf5be209e291ea
#
_entry.id   1b4c566e7234a2b20eaf5be209e291ea
#
_cell.length_a   1.000
_cell.length_b   1.000
_cell.length_c   1.000
_cell.angle_alpha   90.00
_cell.angle_beta   90.00
_cell.angle_gamma   90.00
#
_symmetry.space_group_name_H-M   'P 1'
#
loop_
_entity.id
_entity.type
_entity.pdbx_description
1 polymer ?
#
loop_
_entity_poly.entity_id
_entity_poly.type
_entity_poly.pdbx_seq_one_letter_code
_entity_poly.pdbx_strand_id
1 'polypeptide(L)'
;MTKGLFAALDIYYDDDEHSAAMNMAIDEALLDSVAVPSIRFYRWRSPALSFGYFGKFTDVADYLAERDLVRRWTGGGIVFHGEDLTYSIVVPPSDPVFNESSRSIYEKIHRSLAGALVANGEHVELAPVAGVVDAGSAKLAKGTGVSEPGYNIDRGYGCFANPVRADVMLNGRKIAGAAQRRTRRGLLQQGTIQLAIGRVRPTGGDVNLGNGLAQRFTEELSNNCKTRNLPDAVRYRAQEIVAQKYGTEDWLRKR
;
A
#
# COMPACT_ATOMS: atom_id res chain seq x y z
N MET A 1 8.74 25.14 -9.50
CA MET A 1 8.41 24.26 -8.35
C MET A 1 7.10 23.56 -8.66
N THR A 2 7.11 22.27 -8.87
CA THR A 2 5.89 21.48 -9.07
C THR A 2 5.07 21.56 -7.77
N LYS A 3 3.82 21.99 -7.90
CA LYS A 3 2.89 22.05 -6.78
C LYS A 3 2.60 20.61 -6.36
N GLY A 4 2.85 20.22 -5.10
CA GLY A 4 2.51 18.88 -4.59
C GLY A 4 1.03 18.54 -4.82
N LEU A 5 0.67 17.28 -4.72
CA LEU A 5 -0.71 16.80 -4.91
C LEU A 5 -1.67 17.42 -3.88
N PHE A 6 -1.23 17.52 -2.62
CA PHE A 6 -2.02 18.05 -1.51
C PHE A 6 -1.51 19.42 -1.06
N ALA A 7 -2.44 20.33 -0.70
CA ALA A 7 -2.09 21.65 -0.15
C ALA A 7 -1.46 21.52 1.26
N ALA A 8 -1.85 20.51 2.03
CA ALA A 8 -1.27 20.12 3.31
C ALA A 8 -1.37 18.61 3.47
N LEU A 9 -0.46 18.01 4.25
CA LEU A 9 -0.43 16.58 4.50
C LEU A 9 -0.01 16.29 5.94
N ASP A 10 -0.85 15.58 6.69
CA ASP A 10 -0.49 15.04 8.00
C ASP A 10 0.18 13.68 7.82
N ILE A 11 1.30 13.44 8.52
CA ILE A 11 2.11 12.23 8.42
C ILE A 11 2.09 11.50 9.76
N TYR A 12 1.76 10.22 9.71
CA TYR A 12 1.82 9.31 10.84
C TYR A 12 2.91 8.25 10.58
N TYR A 13 4.03 8.34 11.29
CA TYR A 13 4.99 7.24 11.40
C TYR A 13 4.53 6.36 12.56
N ASP A 14 3.89 5.25 12.23
CA ASP A 14 3.33 4.33 13.23
C ASP A 14 4.30 3.17 13.43
N ASP A 15 5.26 3.41 14.33
CA ASP A 15 6.33 2.46 14.65
C ASP A 15 5.87 1.31 15.55
N ASP A 16 4.65 1.40 16.11
CA ASP A 16 4.04 0.31 16.85
C ASP A 16 3.74 -0.87 15.90
N GLU A 17 4.12 -2.06 16.33
CA GLU A 17 3.83 -3.28 15.58
C GLU A 17 2.40 -3.76 15.87
N HIS A 18 1.54 -3.71 14.87
CA HIS A 18 0.14 -4.10 14.98
C HIS A 18 -0.16 -5.43 14.29
N SER A 19 -1.22 -6.11 14.77
CA SER A 19 -1.80 -7.24 14.03
C SER A 19 -2.39 -6.78 12.70
N ALA A 20 -2.58 -7.71 11.78
CA ALA A 20 -3.17 -7.42 10.47
C ALA A 20 -4.57 -6.79 10.60
N ALA A 21 -5.40 -7.30 11.51
CA ALA A 21 -6.70 -6.73 11.79
C ALA A 21 -6.63 -5.30 12.31
N MET A 22 -5.69 -5.01 13.23
CA MET A 22 -5.52 -3.68 13.81
C MET A 22 -5.02 -2.67 12.76
N ASN A 23 -4.09 -3.04 11.90
CA ASN A 23 -3.61 -2.17 10.82
C ASN A 23 -4.75 -1.73 9.90
N MET A 24 -5.61 -2.66 9.49
CA MET A 24 -6.78 -2.34 8.66
C MET A 24 -7.80 -1.47 9.40
N ALA A 25 -7.96 -1.69 10.69
CA ALA A 25 -8.89 -0.93 11.53
C ALA A 25 -8.42 0.50 11.77
N ILE A 26 -7.12 0.73 11.97
CA ILE A 26 -6.53 2.07 12.09
C ILE A 26 -6.74 2.86 10.79
N ASP A 27 -6.48 2.25 9.63
CA ASP A 27 -6.69 2.90 8.34
C ASP A 27 -8.15 3.32 8.14
N GLU A 28 -9.11 2.48 8.55
CA GLU A 28 -10.53 2.82 8.48
C GLU A 28 -10.93 3.88 9.52
N ALA A 29 -10.37 3.85 10.73
CA ALA A 29 -10.61 4.85 11.76
C ALA A 29 -10.06 6.23 11.36
N LEU A 30 -8.90 6.27 10.69
CA LEU A 30 -8.36 7.51 10.11
C LEU A 30 -9.31 8.09 9.06
N LEU A 31 -9.91 7.25 8.19
CA LEU A 31 -10.88 7.72 7.21
C LEU A 31 -12.08 8.42 7.85
N ASP A 32 -12.46 8.04 9.07
CA ASP A 32 -13.58 8.63 9.80
C ASP A 32 -13.22 9.94 10.54
N SER A 33 -11.94 10.22 10.76
CA SER A 33 -11.51 11.24 11.71
C SER A 33 -10.67 12.38 11.10
N VAL A 34 -10.00 12.18 9.96
CA VAL A 34 -9.09 13.20 9.42
C VAL A 34 -9.84 14.29 8.65
N ALA A 35 -9.44 15.55 8.88
CA ALA A 35 -9.94 16.72 8.17
C ALA A 35 -8.98 17.21 7.07
N VAL A 36 -7.75 16.72 7.09
CA VAL A 36 -6.67 17.04 6.15
C VAL A 36 -6.17 15.73 5.55
N PRO A 37 -5.78 15.69 4.27
CA PRO A 37 -5.13 14.51 3.70
C PRO A 37 -4.02 13.99 4.60
N SER A 38 -3.99 12.68 4.77
CA SER A 38 -3.01 12.07 5.66
C SER A 38 -2.37 10.84 5.04
N ILE A 39 -1.13 10.58 5.40
CA ILE A 39 -0.43 9.35 5.09
C ILE A 39 0.04 8.70 6.39
N ARG A 40 -0.15 7.39 6.49
CA ARG A 40 0.37 6.56 7.57
C ARG A 40 1.32 5.54 6.98
N PHE A 41 2.52 5.43 7.55
CA PHE A 41 3.47 4.34 7.33
C PHE A 41 3.43 3.41 8.52
N TYR A 42 3.41 2.10 8.28
CA TYR A 42 3.25 1.14 9.36
C TYR A 42 3.88 -0.22 9.07
N ARG A 43 3.99 -1.03 10.11
CA ARG A 43 4.55 -2.37 10.10
C ARG A 43 3.54 -3.42 10.54
N TRP A 44 3.94 -4.65 10.38
CA TRP A 44 3.17 -5.82 10.76
C TRP A 44 3.89 -6.53 11.89
N ARG A 45 3.17 -6.85 12.97
CA ARG A 45 3.73 -7.52 14.15
C ARG A 45 4.30 -8.90 13.86
N SER A 46 3.78 -9.59 12.83
CA SER A 46 4.18 -10.91 12.38
C SER A 46 4.08 -10.98 10.86
N PRO A 47 4.69 -11.99 10.22
CA PRO A 47 4.44 -12.22 8.81
C PRO A 47 2.94 -12.25 8.53
N ALA A 48 2.46 -11.34 7.69
CA ALA A 48 1.03 -11.19 7.41
C ALA A 48 0.72 -11.46 5.93
N LEU A 49 -0.56 -11.71 5.67
CA LEU A 49 -1.10 -11.79 4.33
C LEU A 49 -2.42 -11.03 4.29
N SER A 50 -2.50 -10.06 3.41
CA SER A 50 -3.74 -9.35 3.17
C SER A 50 -4.29 -9.66 1.78
N PHE A 51 -5.62 -9.77 1.66
CA PHE A 51 -6.30 -9.99 0.39
C PHE A 51 -7.47 -9.03 0.22
N GLY A 52 -7.77 -8.70 -1.04
CA GLY A 52 -8.76 -7.67 -1.35
C GLY A 52 -10.19 -8.05 -0.97
N TYR A 53 -11.07 -7.05 -0.90
CA TYR A 53 -12.48 -7.19 -0.51
C TYR A 53 -13.22 -8.30 -1.29
N PHE A 54 -12.94 -8.45 -2.58
CA PHE A 54 -13.58 -9.41 -3.47
C PHE A 54 -12.86 -10.76 -3.55
N GLY A 55 -11.70 -10.91 -2.88
CA GLY A 55 -10.94 -12.15 -2.85
C GLY A 55 -11.68 -13.25 -2.10
N LYS A 56 -11.42 -14.50 -2.45
CA LYS A 56 -12.01 -15.66 -1.76
C LYS A 56 -11.08 -16.10 -0.63
N PHE A 57 -11.65 -16.41 0.53
CA PHE A 57 -10.88 -16.96 1.65
C PHE A 57 -10.19 -18.28 1.27
N THR A 58 -10.83 -19.10 0.44
CA THR A 58 -10.27 -20.36 -0.05
C THR A 58 -8.93 -20.20 -0.78
N ASP A 59 -8.67 -19.02 -1.37
CA ASP A 59 -7.42 -18.76 -2.11
C ASP A 59 -6.23 -18.50 -1.16
N VAL A 60 -6.49 -18.26 0.13
CA VAL A 60 -5.49 -17.92 1.15
C VAL A 60 -5.54 -18.83 2.39
N ALA A 61 -6.49 -19.76 2.46
CA ALA A 61 -6.71 -20.60 3.63
C ALA A 61 -5.48 -21.42 4.05
N ASP A 62 -4.69 -21.87 3.09
CA ASP A 62 -3.48 -22.67 3.33
C ASP A 62 -2.40 -21.89 4.12
N TYR A 63 -2.46 -20.56 4.13
CA TYR A 63 -1.50 -19.70 4.83
C TYR A 63 -1.90 -19.37 6.27
N LEU A 64 -3.08 -19.85 6.74
CA LEU A 64 -3.62 -19.49 8.06
C LEU A 64 -2.72 -19.93 9.23
N ALA A 65 -2.00 -21.04 9.06
CA ALA A 65 -1.09 -21.52 10.09
C ALA A 65 0.24 -20.75 10.17
N GLU A 66 0.62 -20.04 9.10
CA GLU A 66 1.93 -19.42 8.95
C GLU A 66 1.87 -17.89 9.01
N ARG A 67 0.70 -17.29 8.77
CA ARG A 67 0.54 -15.85 8.59
C ARG A 67 -0.70 -15.30 9.26
N ASP A 68 -0.59 -14.05 9.71
CA ASP A 68 -1.72 -13.25 10.19
C ASP A 68 -2.56 -12.79 8.98
N LEU A 69 -3.71 -13.43 8.76
CA LEU A 69 -4.56 -13.18 7.59
C LEU A 69 -5.54 -12.05 7.82
N VAL A 70 -5.70 -11.16 6.85
CA VAL A 70 -6.75 -10.14 6.89
C VAL A 70 -7.36 -9.88 5.52
N ARG A 71 -8.68 -9.74 5.48
CA ARG A 71 -9.41 -9.20 4.34
C ARG A 71 -9.42 -7.68 4.41
N ARG A 72 -8.86 -7.00 3.40
CA ARG A 72 -8.91 -5.54 3.30
C ARG A 72 -10.31 -5.07 2.89
N TRP A 73 -10.68 -3.86 3.27
CA TRP A 73 -11.86 -3.18 2.74
C TRP A 73 -11.65 -2.63 1.32
N THR A 74 -10.41 -2.34 0.96
CA THR A 74 -10.00 -2.00 -0.40
C THR A 74 -9.99 -3.24 -1.31
N GLY A 75 -9.95 -3.05 -2.62
CA GLY A 75 -9.84 -4.14 -3.59
C GLY A 75 -8.44 -4.74 -3.68
N GLY A 76 -8.09 -5.19 -4.88
CA GLY A 76 -6.78 -5.75 -5.20
C GLY A 76 -6.65 -7.24 -4.94
N GLY A 77 -5.48 -7.80 -5.25
CA GLY A 77 -5.13 -9.20 -5.07
C GLY A 77 -4.57 -9.54 -3.69
N ILE A 78 -3.85 -10.65 -3.62
CA ILE A 78 -3.16 -11.13 -2.42
C ILE A 78 -1.82 -10.41 -2.29
N VAL A 79 -1.49 -9.96 -1.07
CA VAL A 79 -0.22 -9.32 -0.74
C VAL A 79 0.39 -10.02 0.47
N PHE A 80 1.63 -10.47 0.31
CA PHE A 80 2.45 -10.99 1.40
C PHE A 80 3.23 -9.83 2.01
N HIS A 81 3.18 -9.71 3.33
CA HIS A 81 3.83 -8.66 4.10
C HIS A 81 4.93 -9.22 4.99
N GLY A 82 5.96 -8.41 5.23
CA GLY A 82 7.12 -8.74 6.08
C GLY A 82 8.29 -7.82 5.78
N GLU A 83 8.78 -7.81 4.55
CA GLU A 83 9.92 -6.98 4.11
C GLU A 83 9.49 -5.82 3.20
N ASP A 84 8.24 -5.40 3.33
CA ASP A 84 7.65 -4.31 2.56
C ASP A 84 7.50 -3.05 3.42
N LEU A 85 7.52 -1.88 2.77
CA LEU A 85 7.01 -0.66 3.35
C LEU A 85 5.52 -0.57 3.02
N THR A 86 4.69 -0.67 4.04
CA THR A 86 3.24 -0.49 3.88
C THR A 86 2.83 0.93 4.23
N TYR A 87 1.94 1.51 3.42
CA TYR A 87 1.37 2.82 3.68
C TYR A 87 -0.14 2.86 3.42
N SER A 88 -0.81 3.78 4.09
CA SER A 88 -2.18 4.18 3.73
C SER A 88 -2.28 5.69 3.54
N ILE A 89 -3.07 6.12 2.57
CA ILE A 89 -3.40 7.54 2.34
C ILE A 89 -4.90 7.71 2.47
N VAL A 90 -5.29 8.70 3.27
CA VAL A 90 -6.69 9.12 3.42
C VAL A 90 -6.85 10.51 2.82
N VAL A 91 -7.85 10.66 1.94
CA VAL A 91 -8.25 11.95 1.37
C VAL A 91 -9.67 12.24 1.84
N PRO A 92 -9.86 13.24 2.73
CA PRO A 92 -11.19 13.60 3.22
C PRO A 92 -12.05 14.24 2.11
N PRO A 93 -13.39 14.21 2.21
CA PRO A 93 -14.27 14.77 1.19
C PRO A 93 -14.14 16.30 1.02
N SER A 94 -13.63 16.98 2.05
CA SER A 94 -13.38 18.43 2.04
C SER A 94 -12.16 18.85 1.22
N ASP A 95 -11.24 17.91 0.91
CA ASP A 95 -10.07 18.22 0.11
C ASP A 95 -10.43 18.28 -1.40
N PRO A 96 -9.95 19.28 -2.15
CA PRO A 96 -10.24 19.40 -3.58
C PRO A 96 -9.82 18.17 -4.41
N VAL A 97 -8.76 17.46 -4.02
CA VAL A 97 -8.29 16.23 -4.69
C VAL A 97 -9.35 15.14 -4.65
N PHE A 98 -10.19 15.11 -3.62
CA PHE A 98 -11.30 14.16 -3.55
C PHE A 98 -12.28 14.28 -4.73
N ASN A 99 -12.39 15.42 -5.38
CA ASN A 99 -13.27 15.59 -6.56
C ASN A 99 -12.71 14.93 -7.82
N GLU A 100 -11.44 14.55 -7.83
CA GLU A 100 -10.85 13.83 -8.96
C GLU A 100 -11.30 12.37 -9.00
N SER A 101 -11.13 11.73 -10.16
CA SER A 101 -11.38 10.29 -10.29
C SER A 101 -10.37 9.48 -9.44
N SER A 102 -10.81 8.34 -8.91
CA SER A 102 -9.92 7.43 -8.19
C SER A 102 -8.68 7.06 -9.00
N ARG A 103 -8.82 6.90 -10.32
CA ARG A 103 -7.69 6.62 -11.23
C ARG A 103 -6.69 7.77 -11.28
N SER A 104 -7.17 9.03 -11.37
CA SER A 104 -6.31 10.21 -11.39
C SER A 104 -5.52 10.32 -10.09
N ILE A 105 -6.19 10.15 -8.94
CA ILE A 105 -5.55 10.18 -7.62
C ILE A 105 -4.49 9.07 -7.50
N TYR A 106 -4.84 7.84 -7.91
CA TYR A 106 -3.91 6.71 -7.93
C TYR A 106 -2.64 7.01 -8.72
N GLU A 107 -2.80 7.48 -9.95
CA GLU A 107 -1.67 7.81 -10.83
C GLU A 107 -0.80 8.93 -10.26
N LYS A 108 -1.40 9.98 -9.70
CA LYS A 108 -0.66 11.09 -9.09
C LYS A 108 0.13 10.64 -7.85
N ILE A 109 -0.46 9.84 -6.97
CA ILE A 109 0.22 9.29 -5.80
C ILE A 109 1.40 8.41 -6.22
N HIS A 110 1.21 7.52 -7.19
CA HIS A 110 2.29 6.65 -7.66
C HIS A 110 3.36 7.40 -8.44
N ARG A 111 3.03 8.51 -9.09
CA ARG A 111 4.01 9.43 -9.70
C ARG A 111 4.90 10.08 -8.64
N SER A 112 4.32 10.54 -7.53
CA SER A 112 5.08 11.06 -6.39
C SER A 112 5.98 9.98 -5.77
N LEU A 113 5.47 8.74 -5.63
CA LEU A 113 6.29 7.63 -5.15
C LEU A 113 7.44 7.30 -6.11
N ALA A 114 7.19 7.30 -7.42
CA ALA A 114 8.24 7.10 -8.41
C ALA A 114 9.30 8.20 -8.34
N GLY A 115 8.89 9.47 -8.17
CA GLY A 115 9.80 10.60 -7.94
C GLY A 115 10.70 10.39 -6.72
N ALA A 116 10.13 9.95 -5.60
CA ALA A 116 10.89 9.64 -4.39
C ALA A 116 11.89 8.49 -4.57
N LEU A 117 11.50 7.44 -5.31
CA LEU A 117 12.37 6.32 -5.63
C LEU A 117 13.52 6.73 -6.56
N VAL A 118 13.24 7.56 -7.57
CA VAL A 118 14.28 8.12 -8.46
C VAL A 118 15.25 8.99 -7.66
N ALA A 119 14.77 9.81 -6.73
CA ALA A 119 15.62 10.61 -5.84
C ALA A 119 16.47 9.73 -4.88
N ASN A 120 16.07 8.48 -4.64
CA ASN A 120 16.85 7.48 -3.92
C ASN A 120 17.81 6.67 -4.84
N GLY A 121 17.90 7.02 -6.13
CA GLY A 121 18.81 6.38 -7.10
C GLY A 121 18.22 5.15 -7.80
N GLU A 122 16.92 4.91 -7.69
CA GLU A 122 16.25 3.83 -8.41
C GLU A 122 15.79 4.28 -9.80
N HIS A 123 15.86 3.38 -10.78
CA HIS A 123 15.37 3.62 -12.15
C HIS A 123 13.98 3.00 -12.32
N VAL A 124 12.97 3.71 -11.88
CA VAL A 124 11.59 3.23 -11.92
C VAL A 124 10.76 3.93 -12.99
N GLU A 125 9.74 3.23 -13.46
CA GLU A 125 8.73 3.73 -14.40
C GLU A 125 7.32 3.41 -13.91
N LEU A 126 6.33 4.11 -14.44
CA LEU A 126 4.93 3.77 -14.19
C LEU A 126 4.44 2.80 -15.27
N ALA A 127 3.76 1.74 -14.85
CA ALA A 127 3.16 0.78 -15.77
C ALA A 127 2.22 1.49 -16.77
N PRO A 128 2.36 1.23 -18.08
CA PRO A 128 1.51 1.83 -19.10
C PRO A 128 0.06 1.34 -19.01
N VAL A 129 -0.82 1.92 -19.80
CA VAL A 129 -2.20 1.42 -19.95
C VAL A 129 -2.14 0.00 -20.50
N ALA A 130 -2.77 -0.95 -19.81
CA ALA A 130 -2.92 -2.31 -20.34
C ALA A 130 -3.60 -2.26 -21.72
N GLY A 131 -2.90 -2.72 -22.78
CA GLY A 131 -3.41 -2.74 -24.16
C GLY A 131 -2.59 -1.94 -25.17
N VAL A 132 -1.59 -1.16 -24.78
CA VAL A 132 -0.60 -0.57 -25.70
C VAL A 132 0.73 -1.30 -25.50
N VAL A 133 0.75 -2.57 -25.82
CA VAL A 133 2.02 -3.28 -26.09
C VAL A 133 2.26 -3.06 -27.58
N ASP A 134 3.25 -2.23 -27.88
CA ASP A 134 3.84 -2.19 -29.21
C ASP A 134 4.31 -3.61 -29.53
N ALA A 135 3.72 -4.23 -30.56
CA ALA A 135 3.94 -5.64 -30.93
C ALA A 135 5.37 -5.94 -31.44
N GLY A 136 6.33 -5.06 -31.13
CA GLY A 136 7.70 -5.09 -31.62
C GLY A 136 8.78 -5.59 -30.66
N SER A 137 8.53 -5.79 -29.38
CA SER A 137 9.63 -6.05 -28.42
C SER A 137 9.35 -7.09 -27.32
N ALA A 138 8.39 -7.97 -27.49
CA ALA A 138 8.17 -9.06 -26.53
C ALA A 138 8.95 -10.32 -26.94
N LYS A 139 10.29 -10.29 -26.88
CA LYS A 139 11.05 -11.53 -26.66
C LYS A 139 10.93 -11.88 -25.17
N LEU A 140 10.07 -12.87 -24.87
CA LEU A 140 10.05 -13.52 -23.56
C LEU A 140 11.47 -14.01 -23.23
N ALA A 141 12.17 -13.30 -22.37
CA ALA A 141 13.31 -13.87 -21.68
C ALA A 141 12.73 -14.88 -20.67
N LYS A 142 12.88 -16.18 -20.98
CA LYS A 142 12.79 -17.24 -19.97
C LYS A 142 13.94 -17.00 -19.00
N GLY A 143 13.65 -16.25 -17.92
CA GLY A 143 14.59 -16.05 -16.84
C GLY A 143 14.70 -17.34 -16.05
N THR A 144 15.90 -17.88 -16.00
CA THR A 144 16.31 -18.94 -15.08
C THR A 144 16.06 -18.46 -13.65
N GLY A 145 15.09 -19.11 -12.99
CA GLY A 145 14.73 -18.79 -11.63
C GLY A 145 15.86 -19.08 -10.64
N VAL A 146 16.24 -18.08 -9.88
CA VAL A 146 16.82 -18.30 -8.56
C VAL A 146 15.64 -18.28 -7.60
N SER A 147 15.21 -19.47 -7.18
CA SER A 147 14.18 -19.67 -6.17
C SER A 147 14.76 -19.35 -4.80
N GLU A 148 14.34 -18.24 -4.21
CA GLU A 148 14.48 -18.02 -2.77
C GLU A 148 13.55 -19.00 -2.02
N PRO A 149 13.98 -19.60 -0.91
CA PRO A 149 13.19 -20.59 -0.20
C PRO A 149 11.98 -19.91 0.48
N GLY A 150 10.76 -20.18 0.00
CA GLY A 150 9.52 -19.84 0.66
C GLY A 150 8.44 -19.13 -0.15
N TYR A 151 8.72 -18.62 -1.34
CA TYR A 151 7.72 -17.98 -2.18
C TYR A 151 7.31 -18.87 -3.35
N ASN A 152 6.18 -19.56 -3.22
CA ASN A 152 5.58 -20.28 -4.33
C ASN A 152 4.85 -19.29 -5.26
N ILE A 153 5.56 -18.73 -6.24
CA ILE A 153 5.08 -17.73 -7.21
C ILE A 153 4.16 -18.35 -8.28
N ASP A 154 4.03 -19.68 -8.31
CA ASP A 154 3.41 -20.44 -9.42
C ASP A 154 1.89 -20.37 -9.52
N ARG A 155 1.16 -19.73 -8.59
CA ARG A 155 -0.31 -19.67 -8.65
C ARG A 155 -0.90 -18.38 -9.25
N GLY A 156 -0.12 -17.46 -9.80
CA GLY A 156 -0.66 -16.31 -10.59
C GLY A 156 -1.58 -15.31 -9.84
N TYR A 157 -1.80 -15.46 -8.54
CA TYR A 157 -2.75 -14.68 -7.75
C TYR A 157 -2.12 -13.52 -6.95
N GLY A 158 -0.80 -13.37 -6.98
CA GLY A 158 -0.11 -12.29 -6.26
C GLY A 158 -0.40 -10.91 -6.87
N CYS A 159 -0.62 -9.90 -6.03
CA CYS A 159 -0.84 -8.51 -6.45
C CYS A 159 0.32 -7.96 -7.32
N PHE A 160 1.51 -8.53 -7.20
CA PHE A 160 2.70 -8.17 -7.96
C PHE A 160 2.85 -8.90 -9.29
N ALA A 161 2.08 -9.97 -9.54
CA ALA A 161 2.13 -10.73 -10.78
C ALA A 161 1.46 -10.01 -11.97
N ASN A 162 0.44 -9.20 -11.69
CA ASN A 162 -0.35 -8.52 -12.72
C ASN A 162 -0.32 -7.01 -12.49
N PRO A 163 0.61 -6.26 -13.11
CA PRO A 163 0.64 -4.81 -12.98
C PRO A 163 -0.61 -4.18 -13.63
N VAL A 164 -1.15 -3.17 -12.95
CA VAL A 164 -2.18 -2.30 -13.51
C VAL A 164 -1.57 -0.95 -13.86
N ARG A 165 -2.29 -0.15 -14.66
CA ARG A 165 -1.84 1.20 -15.02
C ARG A 165 -1.37 1.98 -13.81
N ALA A 166 -0.21 2.62 -13.95
CA ALA A 166 0.43 3.46 -12.96
C ALA A 166 0.96 2.73 -11.71
N ASP A 167 1.02 1.39 -11.70
CA ASP A 167 1.87 0.68 -10.75
C ASP A 167 3.34 1.06 -10.96
N VAL A 168 4.14 1.07 -9.90
CA VAL A 168 5.56 1.40 -10.02
C VAL A 168 6.34 0.14 -10.38
N MET A 169 7.10 0.26 -11.47
CA MET A 169 7.88 -0.82 -12.05
C MET A 169 9.38 -0.54 -11.91
N LEU A 170 10.15 -1.58 -11.64
CA LEU A 170 11.62 -1.57 -11.66
C LEU A 170 12.09 -2.74 -12.52
N ASN A 171 12.83 -2.48 -13.60
CA ASN A 171 13.34 -3.52 -14.51
C ASN A 171 12.24 -4.49 -15.00
N GLY A 172 11.08 -3.96 -15.36
CA GLY A 172 9.93 -4.74 -15.84
C GLY A 172 9.17 -5.51 -14.76
N ARG A 173 9.53 -5.39 -13.47
CA ARG A 173 8.83 -6.00 -12.33
C ARG A 173 8.09 -4.94 -11.53
N LYS A 174 6.86 -5.23 -11.13
CA LYS A 174 6.11 -4.39 -10.20
C LYS A 174 6.78 -4.41 -8.82
N ILE A 175 7.12 -3.24 -8.31
CA ILE A 175 7.70 -3.06 -6.96
C ILE A 175 6.76 -2.33 -6.01
N ALA A 176 5.80 -1.57 -6.54
CA ALA A 176 4.79 -0.95 -5.70
C ALA A 176 3.43 -0.95 -6.40
N GLY A 177 2.40 -1.08 -5.60
CA GLY A 177 1.02 -1.01 -6.02
C GLY A 177 0.11 -0.71 -4.84
N ALA A 178 -1.12 -0.35 -5.15
CA ALA A 178 -2.10 0.01 -4.14
C ALA A 178 -3.51 -0.42 -4.54
N ALA A 179 -4.43 -0.33 -3.59
CA ALA A 179 -5.86 -0.48 -3.83
C ALA A 179 -6.63 0.64 -3.13
N GLN A 180 -7.76 1.02 -3.69
CA GLN A 180 -8.55 2.13 -3.19
C GLN A 180 -9.95 1.70 -2.76
N ARG A 181 -10.47 2.41 -1.76
CA ARG A 181 -11.87 2.42 -1.39
C ARG A 181 -12.36 3.86 -1.33
N ARG A 182 -13.34 4.19 -2.16
CA ARG A 182 -13.99 5.49 -2.14
C ARG A 182 -15.38 5.38 -1.53
N THR A 183 -15.69 6.26 -0.60
CA THR A 183 -16.98 6.34 0.09
C THR A 183 -17.39 7.81 0.21
N ARG A 184 -18.57 8.07 0.78
CA ARG A 184 -18.98 9.44 1.14
C ARG A 184 -18.11 10.05 2.24
N ARG A 185 -17.41 9.23 3.03
CA ARG A 185 -16.53 9.65 4.12
C ARG A 185 -15.13 10.04 3.66
N GLY A 186 -14.76 9.72 2.41
CA GLY A 186 -13.45 10.00 1.84
C GLY A 186 -12.95 8.86 0.95
N LEU A 187 -11.68 8.97 0.56
CA LEU A 187 -10.96 7.94 -0.17
C LEU A 187 -9.84 7.39 0.72
N LEU A 188 -9.81 6.07 0.85
CA LEU A 188 -8.70 5.33 1.43
C LEU A 188 -7.92 4.65 0.31
N GLN A 189 -6.61 4.87 0.23
CA GLN A 189 -5.67 4.10 -0.58
C GLN A 189 -4.71 3.36 0.33
N GLN A 190 -4.61 2.04 0.16
CA GLN A 190 -3.64 1.20 0.86
C GLN A 190 -2.63 0.68 -0.16
N GLY A 191 -1.36 0.89 0.09
CA GLY A 191 -0.28 0.54 -0.82
C GLY A 191 0.89 -0.14 -0.10
N THR A 192 1.69 -0.84 -0.90
CA THR A 192 2.90 -1.52 -0.42
C THR A 192 4.01 -1.36 -1.43
N ILE A 193 5.23 -1.23 -0.94
CA ILE A 193 6.46 -1.09 -1.70
C ILE A 193 7.39 -2.23 -1.30
N GLN A 194 7.76 -3.07 -2.26
CA GLN A 194 8.72 -4.15 -2.03
C GLN A 194 10.15 -3.60 -2.01
N LEU A 195 10.81 -3.70 -0.87
CA LEU A 195 12.12 -3.12 -0.65
C LEU A 195 13.28 -4.07 -1.01
N ALA A 196 13.02 -5.38 -1.00
CA ALA A 196 14.05 -6.39 -1.27
C ALA A 196 14.50 -6.44 -2.75
N ILE A 197 13.79 -5.75 -3.66
CA ILE A 197 14.03 -5.83 -5.11
C ILE A 197 14.96 -4.72 -5.60
N GLY A 198 15.02 -3.58 -4.91
CA GLY A 198 15.83 -2.42 -5.25
C GLY A 198 17.08 -2.25 -4.35
N ARG A 199 17.69 -1.07 -4.45
CA ARG A 199 18.79 -0.66 -3.56
C ARG A 199 18.31 -0.25 -2.16
N VAL A 200 17.01 -0.01 -2.05
CA VAL A 200 16.33 0.35 -0.81
C VAL A 200 16.16 -0.90 0.03
N ARG A 201 16.98 -1.08 1.06
CA ARG A 201 16.86 -2.21 1.99
C ARG A 201 16.33 -1.72 3.34
N PRO A 202 15.48 -2.51 4.00
CA PRO A 202 15.08 -2.20 5.37
C PRO A 202 16.33 -2.16 6.28
N THR A 203 16.59 -1.02 6.90
CA THR A 203 17.62 -0.91 7.93
C THR A 203 16.92 -0.85 9.27
N GLY A 204 16.84 -2.01 9.97
CA GLY A 204 16.38 -2.07 11.37
C GLY A 204 14.97 -1.46 11.60
N GLY A 205 14.43 -1.60 12.76
CA GLY A 205 13.09 -1.25 13.25
C GLY A 205 12.37 0.05 12.85
N ASP A 206 12.87 0.91 11.96
CA ASP A 206 12.29 2.22 11.63
C ASP A 206 11.44 2.19 10.34
N VAL A 207 10.17 2.62 10.42
CA VAL A 207 9.29 2.77 9.24
C VAL A 207 9.80 3.83 8.25
N ASN A 208 10.67 4.73 8.68
CA ASN A 208 11.34 5.69 7.80
C ASN A 208 12.49 5.06 6.99
N LEU A 209 12.80 3.78 7.24
CA LEU A 209 13.74 2.94 6.49
C LEU A 209 15.19 3.42 6.44
N GLY A 210 15.60 4.39 7.25
CA GLY A 210 16.97 4.90 7.30
C GLY A 210 17.52 5.52 6.00
N ASN A 211 16.81 5.38 4.88
CA ASN A 211 17.19 5.92 3.57
C ASN A 211 16.33 7.12 3.12
N GLY A 212 15.40 7.56 3.97
CA GLY A 212 14.55 8.72 3.72
C GLY A 212 13.47 8.53 2.64
N LEU A 213 13.15 7.29 2.21
CA LEU A 213 12.12 7.06 1.18
C LEU A 213 10.74 7.57 1.62
N ALA A 214 10.32 7.26 2.84
CA ALA A 214 9.04 7.72 3.38
C ALA A 214 8.99 9.25 3.43
N GLN A 215 10.06 9.90 3.88
CA GLN A 215 10.18 11.35 3.91
C GLN A 215 10.10 11.94 2.50
N ARG A 216 10.91 11.46 1.54
CA ARG A 216 10.87 11.94 0.16
C ARG A 216 9.51 11.74 -0.49
N PHE A 217 8.87 10.62 -0.21
CA PHE A 217 7.53 10.36 -0.74
C PHE A 217 6.52 11.39 -0.23
N THR A 218 6.56 11.76 1.05
CA THR A 218 5.68 12.80 1.59
C THR A 218 6.00 14.19 1.04
N GLU A 219 7.28 14.53 0.83
CA GLU A 219 7.73 15.79 0.22
C GLU A 219 7.27 15.93 -1.24
N GLU A 220 7.21 14.81 -2.00
CA GLU A 220 6.63 14.78 -3.35
C GLU A 220 5.10 14.95 -3.34
N LEU A 221 4.43 14.50 -2.27
CA LEU A 221 2.97 14.63 -2.13
C LEU A 221 2.54 16.03 -1.70
N SER A 222 3.33 16.72 -0.86
CA SER A 222 2.99 18.06 -0.35
C SER A 222 4.22 18.84 0.09
N ASN A 223 4.20 20.15 -0.17
CA ASN A 223 5.21 21.09 0.37
C ASN A 223 4.91 21.54 1.81
N ASN A 224 3.75 21.14 2.37
CA ASN A 224 3.31 21.48 3.72
C ASN A 224 2.97 20.22 4.48
N CYS A 225 4.01 19.52 4.93
CA CYS A 225 3.91 18.26 5.69
C CYS A 225 4.00 18.53 7.20
N LYS A 226 3.17 17.83 7.97
CA LYS A 226 3.21 17.88 9.44
C LYS A 226 3.20 16.47 10.01
N THR A 227 4.28 16.09 10.69
CA THR A 227 4.33 14.84 11.45
C THR A 227 3.40 14.94 12.67
N ARG A 228 2.61 13.91 12.90
CA ARG A 228 1.62 13.79 13.98
C ARG A 228 1.77 12.44 14.67
N ASN A 229 1.42 12.41 15.93
CA ASN A 229 1.14 11.16 16.64
C ASN A 229 -0.26 10.67 16.29
N LEU A 230 -0.42 9.35 16.21
CA LEU A 230 -1.74 8.76 16.00
C LEU A 230 -2.64 9.09 17.21
N PRO A 231 -3.80 9.77 17.00
CA PRO A 231 -4.66 10.17 18.11
C PRO A 231 -5.23 8.97 18.87
N ASP A 232 -5.35 9.07 20.18
CA ASP A 232 -5.96 8.02 21.01
C ASP A 232 -7.40 7.69 20.57
N ALA A 233 -8.17 8.70 20.16
CA ALA A 233 -9.51 8.48 19.63
C ALA A 233 -9.52 7.56 18.38
N VAL A 234 -8.50 7.67 17.52
CA VAL A 234 -8.32 6.76 16.37
C VAL A 234 -8.00 5.36 16.85
N ARG A 235 -7.12 5.21 17.86
CA ARG A 235 -6.76 3.91 18.44
C ARG A 235 -7.97 3.23 19.08
N TYR A 236 -8.76 3.95 19.86
CA TYR A 236 -10.00 3.42 20.47
C TYR A 236 -11.00 3.01 19.38
N ARG A 237 -11.21 3.87 18.38
CA ARG A 237 -12.10 3.54 17.27
C ARG A 237 -11.63 2.31 16.48
N ALA A 238 -10.33 2.16 16.28
CA ALA A 238 -9.76 0.99 15.63
C ALA A 238 -10.01 -0.29 16.45
N GLN A 239 -9.90 -0.26 17.77
CA GLN A 239 -10.23 -1.41 18.62
C GLN A 239 -11.69 -1.86 18.46
N GLU A 240 -12.64 -0.91 18.41
CA GLU A 240 -14.04 -1.22 18.13
C GLU A 240 -14.21 -1.86 16.74
N ILE A 241 -13.53 -1.31 15.71
CA ILE A 241 -13.59 -1.82 14.35
C ILE A 241 -12.97 -3.24 14.27
N VAL A 242 -11.89 -3.52 15.01
CA VAL A 242 -11.33 -4.88 15.10
C VAL A 242 -12.39 -5.83 15.65
N ALA A 243 -13.01 -5.49 16.79
CA ALA A 243 -14.00 -6.34 17.44
C ALA A 243 -15.24 -6.59 16.57
N GLN A 244 -15.66 -5.60 15.79
CA GLN A 244 -16.89 -5.67 14.98
C GLN A 244 -16.66 -6.18 13.55
N LYS A 245 -15.42 -6.14 13.04
CA LYS A 245 -15.14 -6.39 11.63
C LYS A 245 -13.86 -7.18 11.43
N TYR A 246 -12.68 -6.54 11.45
CA TYR A 246 -11.44 -7.14 10.96
C TYR A 246 -10.93 -8.32 11.78
N GLY A 247 -11.28 -8.41 13.07
CA GLY A 247 -10.96 -9.53 13.94
C GLY A 247 -12.01 -10.66 13.93
N THR A 248 -13.02 -10.58 13.07
CA THR A 248 -14.11 -11.58 13.04
C THR A 248 -13.94 -12.56 11.89
N GLU A 249 -14.27 -13.82 12.14
CA GLU A 249 -14.32 -14.88 11.11
C GLU A 249 -15.32 -14.53 9.99
N ASP A 250 -16.45 -13.91 10.34
CA ASP A 250 -17.48 -13.51 9.37
C ASP A 250 -16.92 -12.52 8.34
N TRP A 251 -16.09 -11.57 8.76
CA TRP A 251 -15.45 -10.65 7.84
C TRP A 251 -14.35 -11.34 7.03
N LEU A 252 -13.50 -12.13 7.70
CA LEU A 252 -12.40 -12.83 7.04
C LEU A 252 -12.93 -13.77 5.94
N ARG A 253 -14.00 -14.53 6.23
CA ARG A 253 -14.59 -15.53 5.33
C ARG A 253 -15.74 -15.00 4.47
N LYS A 254 -16.04 -13.70 4.55
CA LYS A 254 -17.11 -13.07 3.77
C LYS A 254 -17.02 -13.47 2.28
N ARG A 255 -18.15 -13.87 1.71
CA ARG A 255 -18.30 -14.24 0.30
C ARG A 255 -18.59 -13.04 -0.58
#